data_4563df302b43e57ff74f3bf012a38d5f
#
_entry.id   4563df302b43e57ff74f3bf012a38d5f
#
_cell.length_a   1.000
_cell.length_b   1.000
_cell.length_c   1.000
_cell.angle_alpha   90.00
_cell.angle_beta   90.00
_cell.angle_gamma   90.00
#
_symmetry.space_group_name_H-M   'P 1'
#
loop_
_entity.id
_entity.type
_entity.pdbx_description
1 polymer ?
#
loop_
_entity_poly.entity_id
_entity_poly.type
_entity_poly.pdbx_seq_one_letter_code
_entity_poly.pdbx_strand_id
1 'polypeptide(L)'
;TIDLSTDAKSFQLTGTISPSTANVYLEQTWTSDNTSVANVDNNGRVTALKNGDATITVSTGNKKTATCKVTVVTSPTGIALDKNRATVNLSGTKTVDLTATLTPKTANIYDDLQWSSDSASAKVEKTGKYTARVTGVSNGNAKITVSTGNGYKAECIVTVETKIIGITVSPNETEVEVGSTVTLTATKKPSIGSTEGLVWSSSNNGVAKVNDDGVVTGIAQGTVTITIKSSSGLVKTKAKVTVVQSPTEITLDKNKVALDMSGTKTTKLNATIQPSNANRNTGITWNSSNTGVATVDQSGNVTAKANGTTTITATTQNGYTAQCSVPVITSITSLAVSPTSKTLNIGETVQLTGTKNPSTTSEGTQWTSSNTSVATVSNSGLVTAKSAGTATITFKNSSSTKSASCTVKVINIEYIVGTCLLYTSPSPR
;
A
#
# COMPACT_ATOMS: atom_id res chain seq x y z
N THR A 1 73.20 -7.05 28.93
CA THR A 1 72.32 -6.86 27.76
C THR A 1 72.55 -5.49 27.18
N ILE A 2 72.61 -5.38 25.84
CA ILE A 2 72.64 -4.13 25.09
C ILE A 2 71.42 -4.08 24.18
N ASP A 3 70.69 -2.97 24.19
CA ASP A 3 69.51 -2.75 23.33
C ASP A 3 69.90 -1.83 22.16
N LEU A 4 69.82 -2.35 20.94
CA LEU A 4 70.10 -1.61 19.70
C LEU A 4 69.10 -0.48 19.41
N SER A 5 67.94 -0.46 20.07
CA SER A 5 66.96 0.60 19.94
C SER A 5 67.29 1.88 20.70
N THR A 6 68.31 1.78 21.61
CA THR A 6 68.79 2.92 22.40
C THR A 6 70.06 3.52 21.79
N ASP A 7 70.47 4.71 22.25
CA ASP A 7 71.72 5.34 21.81
C ASP A 7 73.00 4.63 22.38
N ALA A 8 72.80 3.90 23.47
CA ALA A 8 73.87 3.21 24.16
C ALA A 8 74.22 1.83 23.50
N LYS A 9 74.82 1.85 22.31
CA LYS A 9 75.17 0.64 21.54
C LYS A 9 76.53 0.07 21.89
N SER A 10 77.21 0.66 22.83
CA SER A 10 78.52 0.20 23.29
C SER A 10 78.67 0.38 24.78
N PHE A 11 79.51 -0.43 25.39
CA PHE A 11 79.92 -0.30 26.80
C PHE A 11 81.33 -0.75 27.01
N GLN A 12 81.95 -0.35 28.11
CA GLN A 12 83.31 -0.66 28.44
C GLN A 12 83.39 -1.88 29.37
N LEU A 13 84.14 -2.89 28.99
CA LEU A 13 84.60 -3.96 29.88
C LEU A 13 86.00 -3.63 30.41
N THR A 14 86.23 -3.96 31.66
CA THR A 14 87.54 -3.85 32.29
C THR A 14 88.05 -5.22 32.75
N GLY A 15 89.26 -5.61 32.34
CA GLY A 15 89.88 -6.81 32.82
C GLY A 15 90.77 -6.49 34.04
N THR A 16 90.46 -7.14 35.16
CA THR A 16 91.30 -7.01 36.39
C THR A 16 92.17 -8.19 36.53
N ILE A 17 93.47 -7.96 36.66
CA ILE A 17 94.50 -9.04 36.88
C ILE A 17 94.66 -9.25 38.38
N SER A 18 94.62 -10.49 38.80
CA SER A 18 94.86 -10.91 40.21
C SER A 18 96.00 -11.89 40.27
N PRO A 19 96.95 -11.71 41.26
CA PRO A 19 96.97 -10.68 42.27
C PRO A 19 97.35 -9.30 41.69
N SER A 20 96.91 -8.22 42.30
CA SER A 20 97.20 -6.82 41.89
C SER A 20 98.70 -6.45 41.91
N THR A 21 99.52 -7.34 42.49
CA THR A 21 101.00 -7.26 42.55
C THR A 21 101.65 -7.93 41.33
N ALA A 22 100.90 -8.50 40.38
CA ALA A 22 101.45 -9.08 39.16
C ALA A 22 102.22 -8.01 38.37
N ASN A 23 103.45 -8.36 37.86
CA ASN A 23 104.31 -7.45 37.10
C ASN A 23 104.76 -7.99 35.74
N VAL A 24 104.22 -9.16 35.35
CA VAL A 24 104.42 -9.81 34.06
C VAL A 24 103.13 -10.28 33.45
N TYR A 25 103.09 -10.45 32.12
CA TYR A 25 101.91 -10.85 31.33
C TYR A 25 100.70 -9.92 31.54
N LEU A 26 100.93 -8.63 31.67
CA LEU A 26 99.94 -7.63 31.95
C LEU A 26 99.13 -7.25 30.69
N GLU A 27 99.62 -7.59 29.50
CA GLU A 27 98.90 -7.34 28.26
C GLU A 27 97.60 -8.15 28.23
N GLN A 28 96.54 -7.48 27.90
CA GLN A 28 95.21 -8.06 27.74
C GLN A 28 94.83 -8.08 26.26
N THR A 29 94.44 -9.25 25.76
CA THR A 29 93.87 -9.42 24.43
C THR A 29 92.38 -9.71 24.56
N TRP A 30 91.53 -8.93 23.86
CA TRP A 30 90.11 -9.05 23.87
C TRP A 30 89.65 -9.73 22.59
N THR A 31 88.75 -10.69 22.67
CA THR A 31 88.14 -11.38 21.53
C THR A 31 86.65 -11.60 21.74
N SER A 32 85.89 -11.63 20.65
CA SER A 32 84.46 -12.00 20.63
C SER A 32 84.38 -13.34 19.89
N ASP A 33 83.61 -14.28 20.40
CA ASP A 33 83.28 -15.53 19.74
C ASP A 33 82.26 -15.34 18.61
N ASN A 34 81.55 -14.19 18.60
CA ASN A 34 80.57 -13.82 17.57
C ASN A 34 80.63 -12.31 17.23
N THR A 35 81.59 -11.95 16.41
CA THR A 35 81.87 -10.57 15.99
C THR A 35 80.73 -9.96 15.15
N SER A 36 79.84 -10.80 14.61
CA SER A 36 78.65 -10.32 13.90
C SER A 36 77.53 -9.82 14.84
N VAL A 37 77.52 -10.28 16.07
CA VAL A 37 76.62 -9.88 17.14
C VAL A 37 77.16 -8.72 17.95
N ALA A 38 78.34 -8.91 18.48
CA ALA A 38 79.11 -7.90 19.26
C ALA A 38 80.59 -7.97 18.97
N ASN A 39 81.18 -6.85 18.63
CA ASN A 39 82.64 -6.70 18.45
C ASN A 39 83.23 -6.05 19.69
N VAL A 40 84.54 -6.36 19.96
CA VAL A 40 85.28 -5.76 21.03
C VAL A 40 86.59 -5.19 20.48
N ASP A 41 86.96 -3.99 20.90
CA ASP A 41 88.25 -3.41 20.53
C ASP A 41 89.35 -3.81 21.52
N ASN A 42 90.58 -3.43 21.20
CA ASN A 42 91.79 -3.77 22.03
C ASN A 42 91.74 -3.17 23.44
N ASN A 43 90.88 -2.19 23.69
CA ASN A 43 90.67 -1.53 24.98
C ASN A 43 89.56 -2.15 25.80
N GLY A 44 88.87 -3.18 25.29
CA GLY A 44 87.78 -3.83 25.96
C GLY A 44 86.38 -3.09 25.73
N ARG A 45 86.29 -2.14 24.76
CA ARG A 45 85.03 -1.49 24.41
C ARG A 45 84.24 -2.42 23.50
N VAL A 46 83.11 -2.87 23.96
CA VAL A 46 82.17 -3.73 23.23
C VAL A 46 81.24 -2.88 22.46
N THR A 47 81.02 -3.15 21.17
CA THR A 47 80.03 -2.53 20.30
C THR A 47 79.05 -3.60 19.81
N ALA A 48 77.76 -3.40 20.09
CA ALA A 48 76.65 -4.27 19.62
C ALA A 48 76.32 -3.95 18.17
N LEU A 49 76.13 -5.01 17.35
CA LEU A 49 75.87 -4.90 15.89
C LEU A 49 74.55 -5.54 15.46
N LYS A 50 74.18 -6.69 16.04
CA LYS A 50 73.02 -7.48 15.65
C LYS A 50 72.52 -8.27 16.86
N ASN A 51 71.18 -8.51 16.89
CA ASN A 51 70.57 -9.36 17.92
C ASN A 51 71.20 -10.74 18.00
N GLY A 52 71.40 -11.20 19.22
CA GLY A 52 72.02 -12.49 19.50
C GLY A 52 72.88 -12.47 20.76
N ASP A 53 73.58 -13.55 20.98
CA ASP A 53 74.54 -13.70 22.07
C ASP A 53 75.95 -13.72 21.52
N ALA A 54 76.87 -13.11 22.26
CA ALA A 54 78.33 -13.19 22.05
C ALA A 54 79.01 -13.32 23.39
N THR A 55 80.08 -14.08 23.43
CA THR A 55 81.00 -14.17 24.60
C THR A 55 82.27 -13.36 24.33
N ILE A 56 82.45 -12.33 25.12
CA ILE A 56 83.68 -11.55 25.08
C ILE A 56 84.66 -12.19 26.03
N THR A 57 85.84 -12.51 25.54
CA THR A 57 86.91 -13.13 26.29
C THR A 57 88.11 -12.16 26.39
N VAL A 58 88.59 -11.92 27.59
CA VAL A 58 89.87 -11.26 27.83
C VAL A 58 90.87 -12.33 28.19
N SER A 59 92.04 -12.28 27.60
CA SER A 59 93.17 -13.21 27.89
C SER A 59 94.47 -12.43 28.20
N THR A 60 95.22 -12.97 29.12
CA THR A 60 96.57 -12.48 29.45
C THR A 60 97.65 -13.25 28.68
N GLY A 61 98.87 -12.74 28.58
CA GLY A 61 99.99 -13.38 27.89
C GLY A 61 100.28 -14.79 28.37
N ASN A 62 99.97 -15.15 29.62
CA ASN A 62 100.12 -16.50 30.21
C ASN A 62 98.78 -17.33 30.05
N LYS A 63 97.92 -16.95 29.14
CA LYS A 63 96.71 -17.68 28.77
C LYS A 63 95.69 -17.82 29.90
N LYS A 64 95.67 -16.93 30.88
CA LYS A 64 94.56 -16.83 31.82
C LYS A 64 93.45 -16.04 31.16
N THR A 65 92.22 -16.53 31.29
CA THR A 65 91.05 -15.95 30.61
C THR A 65 89.94 -15.61 31.59
N ALA A 66 89.18 -14.58 31.26
CA ALA A 66 87.85 -14.28 31.85
C ALA A 66 86.87 -13.98 30.72
N THR A 67 85.61 -14.32 30.95
CA THR A 67 84.57 -14.18 29.92
C THR A 67 83.41 -13.33 30.43
N CYS A 68 82.80 -12.58 29.53
CA CYS A 68 81.59 -11.88 29.74
C CYS A 68 80.53 -12.22 28.66
N LYS A 69 79.39 -12.77 29.05
CA LYS A 69 78.28 -13.00 28.10
C LYS A 69 77.61 -11.66 27.81
N VAL A 70 77.52 -11.34 26.54
CA VAL A 70 76.83 -10.14 26.01
C VAL A 70 75.56 -10.59 25.21
N THR A 71 74.42 -10.23 25.67
CA THR A 71 73.15 -10.43 24.92
C THR A 71 72.80 -9.11 24.26
N VAL A 72 72.67 -9.13 22.95
CA VAL A 72 72.22 -7.99 22.15
C VAL A 72 70.77 -8.20 21.76
N VAL A 73 69.96 -7.24 22.05
CA VAL A 73 68.48 -7.22 21.78
C VAL A 73 68.11 -5.97 21.04
N THR A 74 66.89 -5.96 20.52
CA THR A 74 66.28 -4.78 19.96
C THR A 74 64.84 -4.64 20.50
N SER A 75 64.58 -3.57 21.20
CA SER A 75 63.20 -3.23 21.65
C SER A 75 62.38 -2.59 20.54
N PRO A 76 61.08 -2.75 20.53
CA PRO A 76 60.20 -1.96 19.68
C PRO A 76 60.25 -0.47 20.10
N THR A 77 60.34 0.41 19.12
CA THR A 77 60.19 1.86 19.25
C THR A 77 58.84 2.35 18.67
N GLY A 78 58.05 1.42 18.15
CA GLY A 78 56.69 1.67 17.64
C GLY A 78 55.99 0.40 17.18
N ILE A 79 54.69 0.50 17.04
CA ILE A 79 53.80 -0.54 16.51
C ILE A 79 52.74 0.08 15.63
N ALA A 80 52.40 -0.56 14.55
CA ALA A 80 51.31 -0.16 13.65
C ALA A 80 50.42 -1.35 13.29
N LEU A 81 49.14 -1.11 12.99
CA LEU A 81 48.26 -2.09 12.41
C LEU A 81 48.10 -1.86 10.90
N ASP A 82 47.83 -2.94 10.18
CA ASP A 82 47.54 -2.92 8.73
C ASP A 82 46.23 -2.17 8.40
N LYS A 83 45.36 -2.01 9.40
CA LYS A 83 44.07 -1.29 9.32
C LYS A 83 43.83 -0.44 10.56
N ASN A 84 43.38 0.80 10.36
CA ASN A 84 42.90 1.69 11.44
C ASN A 84 41.38 1.64 11.60
N ARG A 85 40.65 1.10 10.60
CA ARG A 85 39.22 0.85 10.60
C ARG A 85 38.89 -0.44 9.86
N ALA A 86 37.88 -1.16 10.31
CA ALA A 86 37.31 -2.32 9.65
C ALA A 86 35.80 -2.43 9.93
N THR A 87 35.09 -3.18 9.09
CA THR A 87 33.68 -3.49 9.28
C THR A 87 33.47 -4.99 9.21
N VAL A 88 32.69 -5.55 10.12
CA VAL A 88 32.25 -6.94 10.10
C VAL A 88 30.71 -6.98 10.07
N ASN A 89 30.16 -7.90 9.27
CA ASN A 89 28.73 -8.04 9.06
C ASN A 89 28.22 -9.34 9.67
N LEU A 90 27.37 -9.25 10.69
CA LEU A 90 26.80 -10.42 11.38
C LEU A 90 25.89 -11.29 10.49
N SER A 91 25.36 -10.72 9.41
CA SER A 91 24.59 -11.48 8.39
C SER A 91 25.47 -12.13 7.33
N GLY A 92 26.79 -11.90 7.34
CA GLY A 92 27.75 -12.38 6.35
C GLY A 92 29.10 -12.68 6.95
N THR A 93 30.17 -11.98 6.53
CA THR A 93 31.53 -12.13 7.07
C THR A 93 31.63 -11.53 8.46
N LYS A 94 31.64 -12.40 9.46
CA LYS A 94 31.64 -12.05 10.89
C LYS A 94 32.99 -11.76 11.47
N THR A 95 34.08 -11.93 10.72
CA THR A 95 35.43 -11.80 11.20
C THR A 95 36.30 -10.91 10.32
N VAL A 96 37.32 -10.30 10.93
CA VAL A 96 38.36 -9.59 10.22
C VAL A 96 39.71 -9.91 10.91
N ASP A 97 40.72 -10.16 10.11
CA ASP A 97 42.06 -10.36 10.62
C ASP A 97 42.83 -9.02 10.62
N LEU A 98 43.59 -8.78 11.69
CA LEU A 98 44.46 -7.63 11.88
C LEU A 98 45.91 -8.12 11.98
N THR A 99 46.84 -7.38 11.36
CA THR A 99 48.26 -7.65 11.38
C THR A 99 48.99 -6.46 11.97
N ALA A 100 49.80 -6.73 13.02
CA ALA A 100 50.66 -5.74 13.63
C ALA A 100 52.07 -5.78 13.01
N THR A 101 52.67 -4.62 12.88
CA THR A 101 54.07 -4.47 12.43
C THR A 101 54.85 -3.65 13.46
N LEU A 102 55.92 -4.19 13.95
CA LEU A 102 56.84 -3.51 14.87
C LEU A 102 57.83 -2.62 14.12
N THR A 103 58.23 -1.56 14.76
CA THR A 103 59.35 -0.70 14.35
C THR A 103 60.45 -0.74 15.43
N PRO A 104 61.69 -1.07 15.13
CA PRO A 104 62.13 -1.70 13.88
C PRO A 104 61.65 -3.14 13.75
N LYS A 105 61.55 -3.68 12.54
CA LYS A 105 61.14 -5.09 12.28
C LYS A 105 62.05 -6.12 12.89
N THR A 106 63.26 -5.73 13.31
CA THR A 106 64.25 -6.55 13.97
C THR A 106 64.04 -6.69 15.47
N ALA A 107 63.00 -6.02 16.04
CA ALA A 107 62.66 -6.16 17.45
C ALA A 107 62.46 -7.62 17.82
N ASN A 108 63.11 -8.05 18.94
CA ASN A 108 63.11 -9.44 19.40
C ASN A 108 62.82 -9.59 20.91
N ILE A 109 62.59 -8.49 21.60
CA ILE A 109 62.08 -8.46 22.98
C ILE A 109 60.85 -7.57 23.03
N TYR A 110 60.02 -7.72 24.07
CA TYR A 110 58.71 -7.03 24.21
C TYR A 110 57.79 -7.22 22.99
N ASP A 111 58.05 -8.25 22.17
CA ASP A 111 57.36 -8.56 20.92
C ASP A 111 56.29 -9.63 21.08
N ASP A 112 55.97 -10.05 22.30
CA ASP A 112 54.78 -10.82 22.64
C ASP A 112 53.60 -9.85 22.81
N LEU A 113 52.84 -9.66 21.71
CA LEU A 113 51.83 -8.67 21.64
C LEU A 113 50.56 -9.06 22.43
N GLN A 114 50.01 -8.11 23.16
CA GLN A 114 48.77 -8.23 23.87
C GLN A 114 47.65 -7.54 23.07
N TRP A 115 46.54 -8.26 22.87
CA TRP A 115 45.39 -7.77 22.14
C TRP A 115 44.19 -7.61 23.07
N SER A 116 43.45 -6.54 22.93
CA SER A 116 42.24 -6.27 23.72
C SER A 116 41.16 -5.59 22.90
N SER A 117 39.92 -5.78 23.30
CA SER A 117 38.76 -5.04 22.82
C SER A 117 38.16 -4.23 23.99
N ASP A 118 37.75 -3.00 23.75
CA ASP A 118 37.09 -2.15 24.75
C ASP A 118 35.59 -2.38 24.82
N SER A 119 35.02 -3.21 23.93
CA SER A 119 33.59 -3.40 23.80
C SER A 119 33.24 -4.90 23.64
N ALA A 120 32.12 -5.30 24.23
CA ALA A 120 31.53 -6.62 24.04
C ALA A 120 30.97 -6.84 22.60
N SER A 121 30.89 -5.78 21.78
CA SER A 121 30.45 -5.87 20.39
C SER A 121 31.37 -6.70 19.52
N ALA A 122 32.67 -6.79 19.87
CA ALA A 122 33.63 -7.63 19.18
C ALA A 122 34.63 -8.29 20.16
N LYS A 123 34.95 -9.55 19.88
CA LYS A 123 36.01 -10.28 20.55
C LYS A 123 37.27 -10.28 19.69
N VAL A 124 38.43 -10.23 20.30
CA VAL A 124 39.73 -10.36 19.62
C VAL A 124 40.48 -11.56 20.17
N GLU A 125 40.99 -12.39 19.28
CA GLU A 125 41.80 -13.58 19.63
C GLU A 125 43.12 -13.56 18.84
N LYS A 126 44.23 -13.77 19.54
CA LYS A 126 45.55 -13.89 18.92
C LYS A 126 45.61 -15.15 18.06
N THR A 127 45.95 -15.01 16.78
CA THR A 127 46.06 -16.13 15.83
C THR A 127 47.49 -16.44 15.43
N GLY A 128 48.44 -15.56 15.72
CA GLY A 128 49.85 -15.72 15.44
C GLY A 128 50.65 -14.70 16.21
N LYS A 129 52.00 -14.71 16.02
CA LYS A 129 52.89 -13.81 16.75
C LYS A 129 52.49 -12.34 16.62
N TYR A 130 52.08 -11.92 15.41
CA TYR A 130 51.76 -10.54 15.09
C TYR A 130 50.34 -10.38 14.51
N THR A 131 49.53 -11.41 14.57
CA THR A 131 48.17 -11.42 13.98
C THR A 131 47.12 -11.75 15.02
N ALA A 132 45.94 -11.16 14.85
CA ALA A 132 44.76 -11.47 15.62
C ALA A 132 43.52 -11.47 14.74
N ARG A 133 42.52 -12.28 15.11
CA ARG A 133 41.18 -12.33 14.51
C ARG A 133 40.21 -11.59 15.39
N VAL A 134 39.50 -10.64 14.81
CA VAL A 134 38.40 -9.97 15.46
C VAL A 134 37.11 -10.59 14.98
N THR A 135 36.26 -11.02 15.90
CA THR A 135 34.94 -11.62 15.63
C THR A 135 33.85 -10.69 16.15
N GLY A 136 32.89 -10.27 15.28
CA GLY A 136 31.74 -9.53 15.67
C GLY A 136 30.75 -10.38 16.48
N VAL A 137 30.20 -9.80 17.55
CA VAL A 137 29.26 -10.45 18.48
C VAL A 137 27.89 -9.76 18.44
N SER A 138 27.84 -8.45 18.49
CA SER A 138 26.63 -7.63 18.43
C SER A 138 26.91 -6.29 17.75
N ASN A 139 25.85 -5.65 17.21
CA ASN A 139 26.01 -4.35 16.56
C ASN A 139 26.65 -3.33 17.51
N GLY A 140 27.55 -2.53 16.98
CA GLY A 140 28.24 -1.48 17.73
C GLY A 140 29.66 -1.27 17.22
N ASN A 141 30.39 -0.39 17.86
CA ASN A 141 31.79 -0.15 17.60
C ASN A 141 32.65 -0.80 18.70
N ALA A 142 33.76 -1.37 18.31
CA ALA A 142 34.78 -1.86 19.22
C ALA A 142 36.12 -1.29 18.81
N LYS A 143 36.85 -0.74 19.76
CA LYS A 143 38.23 -0.32 19.59
C LYS A 143 39.13 -1.50 19.98
N ILE A 144 39.82 -2.06 18.99
CA ILE A 144 40.79 -3.13 19.17
C ILE A 144 42.13 -2.48 19.36
N THR A 145 42.75 -2.79 20.47
CA THR A 145 44.11 -2.27 20.83
C THR A 145 45.11 -3.44 20.84
N VAL A 146 46.23 -3.25 20.17
CA VAL A 146 47.42 -4.09 20.30
C VAL A 146 48.48 -3.33 21.05
N SER A 147 49.19 -3.99 21.96
CA SER A 147 50.30 -3.39 22.72
C SER A 147 51.52 -4.28 22.78
N THR A 148 52.72 -3.66 22.82
CA THR A 148 54.00 -4.28 23.11
C THR A 148 54.23 -4.35 24.62
N GLY A 149 55.15 -5.22 25.09
CA GLY A 149 55.52 -5.32 26.50
C GLY A 149 56.14 -4.05 27.08
N ASN A 150 56.73 -3.18 26.25
CA ASN A 150 57.29 -1.88 26.65
C ASN A 150 56.33 -0.67 26.43
N GLY A 151 55.01 -0.94 26.13
CA GLY A 151 53.94 0.03 26.22
C GLY A 151 53.54 0.77 24.94
N TYR A 152 54.17 0.50 23.79
CA TYR A 152 53.68 1.04 22.50
C TYR A 152 52.33 0.41 22.13
N LYS A 153 51.45 1.20 21.55
CA LYS A 153 50.05 0.79 21.20
C LYS A 153 49.68 1.22 19.79
N ALA A 154 48.84 0.39 19.15
CA ALA A 154 48.12 0.74 17.92
C ALA A 154 46.68 0.30 18.05
N GLU A 155 45.78 1.00 17.36
CA GLU A 155 44.36 0.84 17.51
C GLU A 155 43.66 0.68 16.15
N CYS A 156 42.57 -0.13 16.10
CA CYS A 156 41.68 -0.29 14.98
C CYS A 156 40.22 -0.16 15.48
N ILE A 157 39.42 0.74 14.88
CA ILE A 157 37.99 0.81 15.14
C ILE A 157 37.29 -0.23 14.25
N VAL A 158 36.66 -1.22 14.87
CA VAL A 158 35.87 -2.24 14.18
C VAL A 158 34.39 -1.92 14.38
N THR A 159 33.69 -1.62 13.27
CA THR A 159 32.24 -1.45 13.26
C THR A 159 31.60 -2.81 13.01
N VAL A 160 30.77 -3.25 13.94
CA VAL A 160 29.98 -4.48 13.82
C VAL A 160 28.55 -4.08 13.45
N GLU A 161 28.06 -4.56 12.33
CA GLU A 161 26.73 -4.26 11.83
C GLU A 161 26.00 -5.53 11.38
N THR A 162 24.65 -5.46 11.35
CA THR A 162 23.81 -6.51 10.78
C THR A 162 23.10 -5.93 9.56
N LYS A 163 23.47 -6.38 8.37
CA LYS A 163 22.85 -5.93 7.10
C LYS A 163 21.62 -6.75 6.78
N ILE A 164 20.66 -6.13 6.09
CA ILE A 164 19.50 -6.82 5.49
C ILE A 164 20.02 -7.70 4.34
N ILE A 165 19.64 -8.99 4.36
CA ILE A 165 19.95 -9.97 3.32
C ILE A 165 18.70 -10.45 2.57
N GLY A 166 17.51 -10.05 3.01
CA GLY A 166 16.23 -10.32 2.38
C GLY A 166 15.15 -9.39 2.87
N ILE A 167 14.16 -9.12 2.00
CA ILE A 167 12.94 -8.38 2.32
C ILE A 167 11.78 -9.17 1.73
N THR A 168 10.74 -9.42 2.53
CA THR A 168 9.46 -9.94 2.05
C THR A 168 8.39 -8.88 2.22
N VAL A 169 7.36 -8.89 1.39
CA VAL A 169 6.23 -7.97 1.47
C VAL A 169 4.92 -8.74 1.43
N SER A 170 3.96 -8.33 2.24
CA SER A 170 2.62 -8.92 2.29
C SER A 170 1.57 -7.80 2.46
N PRO A 171 0.50 -7.84 1.65
CA PRO A 171 0.33 -8.66 0.46
C PRO A 171 1.32 -8.26 -0.65
N ASN A 172 1.72 -9.21 -1.52
CA ASN A 172 2.55 -8.91 -2.68
C ASN A 172 1.74 -8.49 -3.93
N GLU A 173 0.42 -8.69 -3.87
CA GLU A 173 -0.55 -8.18 -4.84
C GLU A 173 -1.83 -7.80 -4.10
N THR A 174 -2.41 -6.63 -4.43
CA THR A 174 -3.62 -6.12 -3.79
C THR A 174 -4.30 -5.07 -4.65
N GLU A 175 -5.57 -4.78 -4.31
CA GLU A 175 -6.34 -3.69 -4.89
C GLU A 175 -6.66 -2.63 -3.84
N VAL A 176 -6.84 -1.40 -4.30
CA VAL A 176 -7.27 -0.26 -3.47
C VAL A 176 -8.19 0.65 -4.30
N GLU A 177 -9.24 1.16 -3.68
CA GLU A 177 -10.12 2.16 -4.32
C GLU A 177 -9.41 3.52 -4.42
N VAL A 178 -9.75 4.29 -5.46
CA VAL A 178 -9.34 5.70 -5.56
C VAL A 178 -9.76 6.46 -4.30
N GLY A 179 -8.84 7.20 -3.69
CA GLY A 179 -9.03 7.93 -2.43
C GLY A 179 -8.88 7.08 -1.16
N SER A 180 -8.79 5.76 -1.28
CA SER A 180 -8.63 4.84 -0.14
C SER A 180 -7.17 4.43 0.07
N THR A 181 -6.90 3.73 1.17
CA THR A 181 -5.56 3.26 1.53
C THR A 181 -5.53 1.75 1.75
N VAL A 182 -4.37 1.15 1.49
CA VAL A 182 -4.04 -0.23 1.85
C VAL A 182 -2.63 -0.26 2.43
N THR A 183 -2.42 -1.07 3.47
CA THR A 183 -1.10 -1.20 4.08
C THR A 183 -0.38 -2.44 3.57
N LEU A 184 0.84 -2.23 3.08
CA LEU A 184 1.78 -3.29 2.77
C LEU A 184 2.75 -3.46 3.95
N THR A 185 2.88 -4.68 4.46
CA THR A 185 3.82 -4.98 5.55
C THR A 185 5.09 -5.58 4.97
N ALA A 186 6.22 -4.92 5.19
CA ALA A 186 7.53 -5.44 4.79
C ALA A 186 8.27 -6.02 5.99
N THR A 187 8.80 -7.25 5.84
CA THR A 187 9.58 -7.92 6.86
C THR A 187 11.03 -8.07 6.40
N LYS A 188 11.95 -7.60 7.24
CA LYS A 188 13.41 -7.70 7.01
C LYS A 188 13.92 -9.08 7.40
N LYS A 189 14.92 -9.57 6.69
CA LYS A 189 15.69 -10.76 7.08
C LYS A 189 17.17 -10.39 7.20
N PRO A 190 17.82 -10.58 8.37
CA PRO A 190 17.19 -11.03 9.62
C PRO A 190 16.17 -10.02 10.15
N SER A 191 15.16 -10.49 10.88
CA SER A 191 14.08 -9.67 11.43
C SER A 191 14.54 -8.79 12.60
N ILE A 192 15.59 -9.22 13.29
CA ILE A 192 16.15 -8.57 14.47
C ILE A 192 17.62 -8.19 14.20
N GLY A 193 18.06 -7.10 14.82
CA GLY A 193 19.47 -6.68 14.84
C GLY A 193 19.92 -5.80 13.67
N SER A 194 19.21 -5.76 12.55
CA SER A 194 19.60 -4.85 11.47
C SER A 194 19.21 -3.41 11.78
N THR A 195 20.18 -2.51 11.71
CA THR A 195 19.97 -1.05 11.82
C THR A 195 19.59 -0.41 10.50
N GLU A 196 19.64 -1.16 9.37
CA GLU A 196 19.23 -0.65 8.07
C GLU A 196 17.72 -0.36 8.03
N GLY A 197 17.35 0.82 7.53
CA GLY A 197 15.98 1.20 7.22
C GLY A 197 15.48 0.56 5.93
N LEU A 198 14.18 0.68 5.70
CA LEU A 198 13.53 0.37 4.42
C LEU A 198 13.16 1.67 3.72
N VAL A 199 13.31 1.70 2.41
CA VAL A 199 12.92 2.81 1.54
C VAL A 199 11.85 2.32 0.58
N TRP A 200 10.71 3.01 0.59
CA TRP A 200 9.54 2.72 -0.21
C TRP A 200 9.46 3.64 -1.42
N SER A 201 9.01 3.12 -2.52
CA SER A 201 8.77 3.93 -3.73
C SER A 201 7.68 3.32 -4.61
N SER A 202 6.89 4.18 -5.24
CA SER A 202 5.92 3.80 -6.27
C SER A 202 6.51 4.03 -7.66
N SER A 203 6.17 3.15 -8.60
CA SER A 203 6.55 3.34 -10.02
C SER A 203 5.80 4.51 -10.68
N ASN A 204 4.64 4.92 -10.14
CA ASN A 204 3.87 6.06 -10.60
C ASN A 204 3.05 6.69 -9.47
N ASN A 205 3.53 7.80 -8.94
CA ASN A 205 2.86 8.54 -7.86
C ASN A 205 1.54 9.21 -8.29
N GLY A 206 1.27 9.33 -9.58
CA GLY A 206 -0.01 9.80 -10.11
C GLY A 206 -1.11 8.74 -10.05
N VAL A 207 -0.74 7.46 -9.94
CA VAL A 207 -1.68 6.33 -9.78
C VAL A 207 -1.81 5.93 -8.33
N ALA A 208 -0.69 5.71 -7.62
CA ALA A 208 -0.68 5.47 -6.18
C ALA A 208 0.61 5.97 -5.54
N LYS A 209 0.50 6.50 -4.31
CA LYS A 209 1.61 6.93 -3.47
C LYS A 209 1.80 5.94 -2.33
N VAL A 210 3.03 5.79 -1.87
CA VAL A 210 3.37 5.01 -0.67
C VAL A 210 4.17 5.87 0.30
N ASN A 211 3.89 5.77 1.60
CA ASN A 211 4.69 6.40 2.65
C ASN A 211 5.72 5.42 3.25
N ASP A 212 6.52 5.92 4.20
CA ASP A 212 7.58 5.13 4.85
C ASP A 212 7.05 3.99 5.75
N ASP A 213 5.76 4.03 6.13
CA ASP A 213 5.09 2.98 6.90
C ASP A 213 4.48 1.88 6.01
N GLY A 214 4.64 2.00 4.68
CA GLY A 214 4.07 1.06 3.72
C GLY A 214 2.58 1.28 3.43
N VAL A 215 2.00 2.41 3.85
CA VAL A 215 0.62 2.77 3.53
C VAL A 215 0.56 3.31 2.10
N VAL A 216 -0.17 2.60 1.24
CA VAL A 216 -0.38 2.96 -0.17
C VAL A 216 -1.73 3.65 -0.30
N THR A 217 -1.74 4.84 -0.88
CA THR A 217 -2.95 5.62 -1.20
C THR A 217 -3.23 5.57 -2.69
N GLY A 218 -4.42 5.12 -3.09
CA GLY A 218 -4.90 5.17 -4.47
C GLY A 218 -5.24 6.60 -4.92
N ILE A 219 -4.68 7.05 -6.03
CA ILE A 219 -4.87 8.42 -6.56
C ILE A 219 -5.73 8.41 -7.83
N ALA A 220 -5.41 7.53 -8.77
CA ALA A 220 -6.13 7.37 -10.02
C ALA A 220 -6.08 5.89 -10.45
N GLN A 221 -7.05 5.48 -11.27
CA GLN A 221 -7.06 4.13 -11.84
C GLN A 221 -5.76 3.76 -12.52
N GLY A 222 -5.35 2.53 -12.32
CA GLY A 222 -4.16 1.98 -12.94
C GLY A 222 -3.47 0.94 -12.06
N THR A 223 -2.34 0.45 -12.53
CA THR A 223 -1.53 -0.52 -11.79
C THR A 223 -0.14 0.05 -11.57
N VAL A 224 0.35 -0.04 -10.35
CA VAL A 224 1.70 0.37 -9.98
C VAL A 224 2.47 -0.78 -9.34
N THR A 225 3.78 -0.67 -9.43
CA THR A 225 4.71 -1.50 -8.65
C THR A 225 5.25 -0.67 -7.50
N ILE A 226 4.98 -1.12 -6.27
CA ILE A 226 5.62 -0.58 -5.08
C ILE A 226 6.92 -1.35 -4.87
N THR A 227 8.03 -0.62 -4.82
CA THR A 227 9.36 -1.19 -4.58
C THR A 227 9.80 -0.85 -3.18
N ILE A 228 10.23 -1.88 -2.44
CA ILE A 228 10.79 -1.78 -1.10
C ILE A 228 12.26 -2.19 -1.20
N LYS A 229 13.18 -1.35 -0.75
CA LYS A 229 14.62 -1.65 -0.75
C LYS A 229 15.23 -1.33 0.61
N SER A 230 16.34 -2.02 0.95
CA SER A 230 17.18 -1.63 2.08
C SER A 230 17.77 -0.24 1.84
N SER A 231 18.09 0.51 2.90
CA SER A 231 18.74 1.83 2.78
C SER A 231 20.08 1.78 2.04
N SER A 232 20.78 0.65 2.11
CA SER A 232 21.99 0.38 1.30
C SER A 232 21.67 0.14 -0.19
N GLY A 233 20.43 -0.15 -0.54
CA GLY A 233 20.00 -0.49 -1.91
C GLY A 233 20.36 -1.90 -2.39
N LEU A 234 21.05 -2.70 -1.58
CA LEU A 234 21.54 -4.02 -1.96
C LEU A 234 20.43 -5.07 -2.07
N VAL A 235 19.38 -4.94 -1.26
CA VAL A 235 18.26 -5.87 -1.22
C VAL A 235 16.97 -5.12 -1.56
N LYS A 236 16.12 -5.72 -2.40
CA LYS A 236 14.83 -5.15 -2.79
C LYS A 236 13.78 -6.22 -3.01
N THR A 237 12.51 -5.85 -2.80
CA THR A 237 11.33 -6.64 -3.16
C THR A 237 10.27 -5.72 -3.79
N LYS A 238 9.20 -6.30 -4.31
CA LYS A 238 8.17 -5.57 -5.02
C LYS A 238 6.78 -6.09 -4.63
N ALA A 239 5.80 -5.20 -4.63
CA ALA A 239 4.38 -5.52 -4.57
C ALA A 239 3.65 -4.86 -5.75
N LYS A 240 2.62 -5.52 -6.27
CA LYS A 240 1.72 -4.99 -7.29
C LYS A 240 0.49 -4.41 -6.60
N VAL A 241 0.15 -3.17 -6.92
CA VAL A 241 -1.06 -2.51 -6.43
C VAL A 241 -1.89 -2.03 -7.62
N THR A 242 -3.14 -2.50 -7.68
CA THR A 242 -4.11 -2.06 -8.69
C THR A 242 -5.08 -1.08 -8.03
N VAL A 243 -5.13 0.13 -8.55
CA VAL A 243 -6.08 1.15 -8.12
C VAL A 243 -7.34 1.02 -8.98
N VAL A 244 -8.48 0.81 -8.33
CA VAL A 244 -9.79 0.61 -8.95
C VAL A 244 -10.71 1.76 -8.59
N GLN A 245 -11.76 1.94 -9.39
CA GLN A 245 -12.78 2.97 -9.19
C GLN A 245 -14.17 2.31 -9.22
N SER A 246 -14.87 2.37 -8.10
CA SER A 246 -16.28 1.97 -8.04
C SER A 246 -17.20 3.15 -8.36
N PRO A 247 -18.46 2.87 -8.79
CA PRO A 247 -19.49 3.90 -8.91
C PRO A 247 -19.71 4.65 -7.59
N THR A 248 -19.89 5.96 -7.70
CA THR A 248 -20.30 6.85 -6.59
C THR A 248 -21.72 7.33 -6.76
N GLU A 249 -22.31 7.10 -7.93
CA GLU A 249 -23.68 7.48 -8.28
C GLU A 249 -24.20 6.61 -9.42
N ILE A 250 -25.51 6.43 -9.48
CA ILE A 250 -26.26 5.88 -10.61
C ILE A 250 -27.44 6.77 -10.90
N THR A 251 -27.73 7.01 -12.16
CA THR A 251 -28.87 7.81 -12.63
C THR A 251 -29.66 7.04 -13.70
N LEU A 252 -30.96 7.36 -13.84
CA LEU A 252 -31.79 6.87 -14.93
C LEU A 252 -32.09 7.99 -15.91
N ASP A 253 -32.25 7.64 -17.18
CA ASP A 253 -32.67 8.56 -18.25
C ASP A 253 -34.09 9.08 -18.05
N LYS A 254 -34.92 8.41 -17.21
CA LYS A 254 -36.29 8.77 -16.88
C LYS A 254 -36.56 8.53 -15.39
N ASN A 255 -37.14 9.50 -14.71
CA ASN A 255 -37.60 9.38 -13.31
C ASN A 255 -39.08 8.97 -13.23
N LYS A 256 -39.82 9.12 -14.36
CA LYS A 256 -41.24 8.70 -14.51
C LYS A 256 -41.51 8.33 -15.97
N VAL A 257 -42.24 7.24 -16.18
CA VAL A 257 -42.74 6.84 -17.50
C VAL A 257 -44.06 6.13 -17.36
N ALA A 258 -45.12 6.63 -18.05
CA ALA A 258 -46.40 5.99 -18.06
C ALA A 258 -46.49 4.91 -19.14
N LEU A 259 -47.06 3.75 -18.81
CA LEU A 259 -47.33 2.66 -19.74
C LEU A 259 -48.85 2.50 -19.87
N ASP A 260 -49.30 2.10 -21.06
CA ASP A 260 -50.71 1.95 -21.37
C ASP A 260 -50.99 0.54 -21.90
N MET A 261 -51.85 -0.19 -21.18
CA MET A 261 -52.26 -1.55 -21.56
C MET A 261 -53.06 -1.59 -22.88
N SER A 262 -53.64 -0.45 -23.29
CA SER A 262 -54.33 -0.28 -24.58
C SER A 262 -53.42 0.20 -25.71
N GLY A 263 -52.18 0.56 -25.39
CA GLY A 263 -51.19 1.14 -26.31
C GLY A 263 -49.78 0.69 -26.04
N THR A 264 -48.93 1.60 -25.59
CA THR A 264 -47.50 1.33 -25.32
C THR A 264 -47.31 0.54 -24.02
N LYS A 265 -47.10 -0.78 -24.14
CA LYS A 265 -46.93 -1.69 -22.99
C LYS A 265 -45.50 -1.83 -22.49
N THR A 266 -44.52 -1.38 -23.24
CA THR A 266 -43.10 -1.57 -22.91
C THR A 266 -42.34 -0.26 -23.03
N THR A 267 -41.28 -0.14 -22.22
CA THR A 267 -40.30 0.93 -22.35
C THR A 267 -38.91 0.40 -21.94
N LYS A 268 -37.88 1.05 -22.40
CA LYS A 268 -36.52 0.82 -21.91
C LYS A 268 -36.12 1.97 -20.99
N LEU A 269 -35.55 1.62 -19.86
CA LEU A 269 -34.82 2.53 -18.96
C LEU A 269 -33.34 2.32 -19.15
N ASN A 270 -32.57 3.39 -19.27
CA ASN A 270 -31.14 3.36 -19.35
C ASN A 270 -30.53 3.90 -18.04
N ALA A 271 -29.68 3.13 -17.44
CA ALA A 271 -28.91 3.53 -16.25
C ALA A 271 -27.53 3.99 -16.64
N THR A 272 -27.05 5.07 -16.02
CA THR A 272 -25.70 5.63 -16.18
C THR A 272 -25.05 5.70 -14.82
N ILE A 273 -23.84 5.19 -14.69
CA ILE A 273 -23.02 5.24 -13.47
C ILE A 273 -22.01 6.37 -13.55
N GLN A 274 -21.68 6.97 -12.41
CA GLN A 274 -20.64 7.95 -12.28
C GLN A 274 -19.61 7.48 -11.21
N PRO A 275 -18.31 7.75 -11.42
CA PRO A 275 -17.72 8.28 -12.65
C PRO A 275 -17.80 7.28 -13.82
N SER A 276 -17.87 7.78 -15.05
CA SER A 276 -18.04 6.96 -16.26
C SER A 276 -16.88 5.98 -16.52
N ASN A 277 -15.72 6.22 -15.89
CA ASN A 277 -14.54 5.36 -15.93
C ASN A 277 -14.52 4.31 -14.81
N ALA A 278 -15.59 4.14 -14.02
CA ALA A 278 -15.65 3.08 -13.02
C ALA A 278 -15.35 1.72 -13.67
N ASN A 279 -14.49 0.91 -13.01
CA ASN A 279 -14.04 -0.39 -13.49
C ASN A 279 -14.24 -1.53 -12.48
N ARG A 280 -14.85 -1.21 -11.34
CA ARG A 280 -15.20 -2.16 -10.27
C ARG A 280 -16.66 -1.92 -9.85
N ASN A 281 -17.37 -2.98 -9.45
CA ASN A 281 -18.75 -2.92 -8.97
C ASN A 281 -19.73 -2.26 -9.97
N THR A 282 -19.44 -2.33 -11.28
CA THR A 282 -20.20 -1.68 -12.36
C THR A 282 -21.45 -2.45 -12.77
N GLY A 283 -21.64 -3.67 -12.28
CA GLY A 283 -22.83 -4.46 -12.53
C GLY A 283 -24.07 -3.79 -11.96
N ILE A 284 -25.15 -3.75 -12.78
CA ILE A 284 -26.44 -3.15 -12.40
C ILE A 284 -27.48 -4.26 -12.31
N THR A 285 -28.22 -4.27 -11.21
CA THR A 285 -29.38 -5.14 -11.01
C THR A 285 -30.66 -4.31 -11.05
N TRP A 286 -31.71 -4.87 -11.67
CA TRP A 286 -32.97 -4.22 -11.81
C TRP A 286 -34.07 -4.93 -11.00
N ASN A 287 -34.91 -4.17 -10.34
CA ASN A 287 -36.05 -4.69 -9.57
C ASN A 287 -37.29 -3.85 -9.75
N SER A 288 -38.44 -4.48 -9.69
CA SER A 288 -39.77 -3.82 -9.63
C SER A 288 -40.34 -4.00 -8.23
N SER A 289 -40.84 -2.92 -7.63
CA SER A 289 -41.53 -2.95 -6.33
C SER A 289 -42.85 -3.73 -6.36
N ASN A 290 -43.45 -3.86 -7.56
CA ASN A 290 -44.68 -4.65 -7.78
C ASN A 290 -44.67 -5.27 -9.19
N THR A 291 -44.21 -6.53 -9.27
CA THR A 291 -44.13 -7.28 -10.50
C THR A 291 -45.50 -7.66 -11.11
N GLY A 292 -46.59 -7.54 -10.31
CA GLY A 292 -47.97 -7.68 -10.79
C GLY A 292 -48.43 -6.47 -11.62
N VAL A 293 -47.85 -5.28 -11.40
CA VAL A 293 -48.15 -4.07 -12.17
C VAL A 293 -47.24 -3.97 -13.40
N ALA A 294 -45.93 -4.06 -13.21
CA ALA A 294 -44.96 -4.14 -14.30
C ALA A 294 -43.70 -4.90 -13.87
N THR A 295 -43.11 -5.61 -14.80
CA THR A 295 -41.82 -6.30 -14.65
C THR A 295 -40.72 -5.52 -15.32
N VAL A 296 -39.48 -5.75 -14.87
CA VAL A 296 -38.26 -5.26 -15.52
C VAL A 296 -37.27 -6.43 -15.69
N ASP A 297 -36.61 -6.51 -16.84
CA ASP A 297 -35.51 -7.45 -17.05
C ASP A 297 -34.18 -6.85 -16.68
N GLN A 298 -33.10 -7.68 -16.68
CA GLN A 298 -31.76 -7.21 -16.32
C GLN A 298 -31.11 -6.31 -17.39
N SER A 299 -31.80 -6.05 -18.49
CA SER A 299 -31.40 -5.06 -19.50
C SER A 299 -32.14 -3.73 -19.39
N GLY A 300 -33.02 -3.58 -18.36
CA GLY A 300 -33.81 -2.37 -18.12
C GLY A 300 -35.08 -2.28 -18.97
N ASN A 301 -35.53 -3.37 -19.65
CA ASN A 301 -36.79 -3.37 -20.38
C ASN A 301 -37.93 -3.58 -19.40
N VAL A 302 -38.81 -2.60 -19.32
CA VAL A 302 -40.01 -2.60 -18.47
C VAL A 302 -41.19 -3.04 -19.27
N THR A 303 -42.00 -4.00 -18.75
CA THR A 303 -43.23 -4.50 -19.38
C THR A 303 -44.44 -4.36 -18.44
N ALA A 304 -45.44 -3.68 -18.86
CA ALA A 304 -46.71 -3.53 -18.15
C ALA A 304 -47.48 -4.86 -18.06
N LYS A 305 -48.11 -5.13 -16.91
CA LYS A 305 -48.91 -6.34 -16.62
C LYS A 305 -50.36 -6.00 -16.24
N ALA A 306 -50.54 -5.02 -15.35
CA ALA A 306 -51.87 -4.61 -14.89
C ALA A 306 -51.86 -3.13 -14.48
N ASN A 307 -53.04 -2.52 -14.41
CA ASN A 307 -53.21 -1.15 -13.91
C ASN A 307 -52.69 -0.99 -12.50
N GLY A 308 -52.04 0.13 -12.23
CA GLY A 308 -51.45 0.45 -10.93
C GLY A 308 -50.20 1.33 -11.08
N THR A 309 -49.45 1.44 -10.02
CA THR A 309 -48.15 2.14 -10.06
C THR A 309 -47.10 1.25 -9.40
N THR A 310 -45.94 1.13 -10.03
CA THR A 310 -44.79 0.45 -9.48
C THR A 310 -43.57 1.34 -9.60
N THR A 311 -42.57 1.08 -8.77
CA THR A 311 -41.23 1.72 -8.85
C THR A 311 -40.23 0.73 -9.40
N ILE A 312 -39.55 1.06 -10.47
CA ILE A 312 -38.42 0.32 -10.99
C ILE A 312 -37.17 0.92 -10.40
N THR A 313 -36.34 0.07 -9.80
CA THR A 313 -35.07 0.44 -9.15
C THR A 313 -33.91 -0.24 -9.86
N ALA A 314 -32.91 0.55 -10.25
CA ALA A 314 -31.60 0.08 -10.68
C ALA A 314 -30.63 0.21 -9.50
N THR A 315 -29.84 -0.83 -9.24
CA THR A 315 -28.90 -0.88 -8.11
C THR A 315 -27.52 -1.35 -8.60
N THR A 316 -26.48 -0.59 -8.29
CA THR A 316 -25.08 -1.02 -8.55
C THR A 316 -24.65 -2.09 -7.54
N GLN A 317 -23.59 -2.85 -7.86
CA GLN A 317 -23.05 -3.88 -6.94
C GLN A 317 -22.60 -3.33 -5.59
N ASN A 318 -22.21 -2.06 -5.51
CA ASN A 318 -21.82 -1.38 -4.27
C ASN A 318 -22.98 -0.58 -3.61
N GLY A 319 -24.23 -0.78 -4.09
CA GLY A 319 -25.44 -0.36 -3.38
C GLY A 319 -26.03 1.00 -3.74
N TYR A 320 -25.48 1.74 -4.69
CA TYR A 320 -26.12 2.97 -5.17
C TYR A 320 -27.38 2.64 -5.97
N THR A 321 -28.44 3.43 -5.81
CA THR A 321 -29.75 3.19 -6.42
C THR A 321 -30.27 4.40 -7.18
N ALA A 322 -31.04 4.12 -8.26
CA ALA A 322 -31.82 5.10 -8.97
C ALA A 322 -33.21 4.52 -9.27
N GLN A 323 -34.23 5.36 -9.28
CA GLN A 323 -35.61 4.93 -9.35
C GLN A 323 -36.38 5.63 -10.46
N CYS A 324 -37.33 4.89 -11.06
CA CYS A 324 -38.32 5.39 -12.01
C CYS A 324 -39.73 4.97 -11.58
N SER A 325 -40.61 5.93 -11.44
CA SER A 325 -42.06 5.67 -11.21
C SER A 325 -42.73 5.25 -12.50
N VAL A 326 -43.41 4.11 -12.49
CA VAL A 326 -44.10 3.56 -13.66
C VAL A 326 -45.60 3.38 -13.35
N PRO A 327 -46.41 4.41 -13.57
CA PRO A 327 -47.84 4.23 -13.61
C PRO A 327 -48.24 3.46 -14.86
N VAL A 328 -49.07 2.43 -14.67
CA VAL A 328 -49.67 1.61 -15.74
C VAL A 328 -51.16 1.90 -15.75
N ILE A 329 -51.66 2.34 -16.87
CA ILE A 329 -53.07 2.65 -17.07
C ILE A 329 -53.64 1.81 -18.23
N THR A 330 -54.95 1.77 -18.33
CA THR A 330 -55.64 1.28 -19.52
C THR A 330 -56.50 2.42 -20.05
N SER A 331 -56.08 3.02 -21.16
CA SER A 331 -56.80 4.15 -21.75
C SER A 331 -58.07 3.69 -22.47
N ILE A 332 -59.05 4.59 -22.56
CA ILE A 332 -60.27 4.39 -23.31
C ILE A 332 -59.92 4.41 -24.81
N THR A 333 -60.23 3.34 -25.52
CA THR A 333 -60.10 3.24 -26.99
C THR A 333 -61.31 3.72 -27.72
N SER A 334 -62.53 3.49 -27.16
CA SER A 334 -63.81 4.01 -27.68
C SER A 334 -64.86 4.21 -26.56
N LEU A 335 -65.75 5.06 -26.80
CA LEU A 335 -66.92 5.32 -25.97
C LEU A 335 -68.24 5.13 -26.83
N ALA A 336 -69.26 4.67 -26.17
CA ALA A 336 -70.63 4.65 -26.79
C ALA A 336 -71.68 5.18 -25.82
N VAL A 337 -72.75 5.72 -26.36
CA VAL A 337 -73.91 6.24 -25.62
C VAL A 337 -75.18 5.63 -26.19
N SER A 338 -76.05 5.17 -25.34
CA SER A 338 -77.34 4.65 -25.71
C SER A 338 -78.46 5.29 -24.87
N PRO A 339 -79.49 5.73 -25.51
CA PRO A 339 -79.67 5.88 -26.95
C PRO A 339 -78.83 7.02 -27.55
N THR A 340 -78.67 7.06 -28.87
CA THR A 340 -77.92 8.11 -29.59
C THR A 340 -78.76 9.34 -29.90
N SER A 341 -80.08 9.21 -29.75
CA SER A 341 -81.05 10.33 -29.83
C SER A 341 -82.26 10.07 -28.94
N LYS A 342 -82.87 11.14 -28.44
CA LYS A 342 -84.08 11.09 -27.62
C LYS A 342 -84.86 12.37 -27.73
N THR A 343 -86.21 12.23 -27.79
CA THR A 343 -87.09 13.36 -27.63
C THR A 343 -87.78 13.29 -26.28
N LEU A 344 -87.89 14.43 -25.59
CA LEU A 344 -88.45 14.57 -24.25
C LEU A 344 -89.42 15.76 -24.20
N ASN A 345 -90.45 15.69 -23.36
CA ASN A 345 -91.21 16.88 -22.95
C ASN A 345 -90.47 17.68 -21.89
N ILE A 346 -90.78 18.95 -21.76
CA ILE A 346 -90.24 19.78 -20.68
C ILE A 346 -90.59 19.13 -19.33
N GLY A 347 -89.57 19.02 -18.45
CA GLY A 347 -89.65 18.37 -17.13
C GLY A 347 -89.37 16.86 -17.13
N GLU A 348 -89.44 16.21 -18.27
CA GLU A 348 -89.07 14.78 -18.33
C GLU A 348 -87.59 14.51 -18.19
N THR A 349 -87.30 13.30 -17.80
CA THR A 349 -85.95 12.81 -17.68
C THR A 349 -85.66 11.55 -18.51
N VAL A 350 -84.46 11.36 -18.93
CA VAL A 350 -84.00 10.12 -19.54
C VAL A 350 -82.64 9.71 -18.95
N GLN A 351 -82.48 8.44 -18.62
CA GLN A 351 -81.25 7.91 -18.25
C GLN A 351 -80.46 7.45 -19.51
N LEU A 352 -79.30 8.06 -19.77
CA LEU A 352 -78.41 7.64 -20.82
C LEU A 352 -77.42 6.63 -20.24
N THR A 353 -77.08 5.58 -21.01
CA THR A 353 -76.04 4.60 -20.69
C THR A 353 -74.76 4.93 -21.47
N GLY A 354 -73.72 5.27 -20.77
CA GLY A 354 -72.33 5.39 -21.33
C GLY A 354 -71.57 4.09 -21.17
N THR A 355 -71.02 3.57 -22.24
CA THR A 355 -70.13 2.39 -22.19
C THR A 355 -68.70 2.76 -22.57
N LYS A 356 -67.74 2.14 -21.89
CA LYS A 356 -66.27 2.31 -22.09
C LYS A 356 -65.70 1.05 -22.70
N ASN A 357 -64.83 1.21 -23.66
CA ASN A 357 -64.02 0.10 -24.19
C ASN A 357 -62.55 0.45 -24.10
N PRO A 358 -61.71 -0.40 -23.46
CA PRO A 358 -62.09 -1.59 -22.72
C PRO A 358 -62.83 -1.26 -21.42
N SER A 359 -63.69 -2.15 -20.94
CA SER A 359 -64.45 -1.97 -19.68
C SER A 359 -63.57 -1.92 -18.45
N THR A 360 -62.35 -2.50 -18.54
CA THR A 360 -61.30 -2.52 -17.47
C THR A 360 -60.50 -1.23 -17.35
N THR A 361 -60.83 -0.21 -18.13
CA THR A 361 -60.12 1.08 -18.11
C THR A 361 -60.09 1.71 -16.72
N SER A 362 -58.93 2.26 -16.33
CA SER A 362 -58.76 3.11 -15.16
C SER A 362 -59.03 4.58 -15.43
N GLU A 363 -59.24 4.96 -16.71
CA GLU A 363 -59.50 6.33 -17.09
C GLU A 363 -60.92 6.77 -16.71
N GLY A 364 -61.04 7.96 -16.13
CA GLY A 364 -62.30 8.57 -15.74
C GLY A 364 -63.09 9.03 -16.95
N THR A 365 -64.41 9.18 -16.75
CA THR A 365 -65.33 9.72 -17.77
C THR A 365 -66.23 10.79 -17.15
N GLN A 366 -66.75 11.70 -17.99
CA GLN A 366 -67.68 12.78 -17.59
C GLN A 366 -68.77 13.00 -18.66
N TRP A 367 -69.89 13.46 -18.18
CA TRP A 367 -71.01 13.90 -19.01
C TRP A 367 -71.07 15.42 -19.11
N THR A 368 -71.39 15.95 -20.27
CA THR A 368 -71.52 17.37 -20.50
C THR A 368 -72.75 17.62 -21.42
N SER A 369 -73.41 18.77 -21.26
CA SER A 369 -74.44 19.24 -22.19
C SER A 369 -73.95 20.44 -22.98
N SER A 370 -74.20 20.47 -24.27
CA SER A 370 -73.92 21.63 -25.14
C SER A 370 -74.78 22.85 -24.85
N ASN A 371 -75.94 22.64 -24.23
CA ASN A 371 -76.87 23.70 -23.86
C ASN A 371 -77.64 23.34 -22.58
N THR A 372 -77.15 23.80 -21.45
CA THR A 372 -77.77 23.53 -20.14
C THR A 372 -79.12 24.26 -19.89
N SER A 373 -79.48 25.23 -20.73
CA SER A 373 -80.82 25.86 -20.70
C SER A 373 -81.85 24.94 -21.31
N VAL A 374 -81.47 24.12 -22.31
CA VAL A 374 -82.33 23.14 -22.96
C VAL A 374 -82.45 21.84 -22.20
N ALA A 375 -81.28 21.27 -21.87
CA ALA A 375 -81.24 20.04 -21.10
C ALA A 375 -79.95 19.99 -20.24
N THR A 376 -80.01 19.56 -18.99
CA THR A 376 -78.91 19.29 -18.13
C THR A 376 -78.64 17.79 -18.06
N VAL A 377 -77.43 17.42 -17.70
CA VAL A 377 -77.09 16.03 -17.47
C VAL A 377 -76.35 15.90 -16.13
N SER A 378 -76.65 14.89 -15.35
CA SER A 378 -75.96 14.56 -14.13
C SER A 378 -74.69 13.77 -14.40
N ASN A 379 -73.79 13.59 -13.40
CA ASN A 379 -72.64 12.75 -13.49
C ASN A 379 -72.97 11.26 -13.73
N SER A 380 -74.21 10.84 -13.43
CA SER A 380 -74.71 9.48 -13.68
C SER A 380 -75.33 9.30 -15.06
N GLY A 381 -75.47 10.39 -15.88
CA GLY A 381 -76.06 10.34 -17.20
C GLY A 381 -77.58 10.57 -17.20
N LEU A 382 -78.16 10.99 -16.06
CA LEU A 382 -79.57 11.40 -16.02
C LEU A 382 -79.72 12.77 -16.66
N VAL A 383 -80.39 12.81 -17.76
CA VAL A 383 -80.75 14.06 -18.50
C VAL A 383 -82.06 14.58 -18.01
N THR A 384 -82.17 15.88 -17.77
CA THR A 384 -83.40 16.58 -17.42
C THR A 384 -83.70 17.66 -18.47
N ALA A 385 -84.88 17.57 -19.11
CA ALA A 385 -85.36 18.53 -20.10
C ALA A 385 -85.87 19.81 -19.41
N LYS A 386 -85.38 21.00 -19.83
CA LYS A 386 -85.69 22.28 -19.20
C LYS A 386 -86.52 23.24 -20.08
N SER A 387 -86.15 23.38 -21.34
CA SER A 387 -86.86 24.23 -22.30
C SER A 387 -86.81 23.65 -23.71
N ALA A 388 -87.76 24.00 -24.57
CA ALA A 388 -87.80 23.54 -25.95
C ALA A 388 -86.51 23.93 -26.71
N GLY A 389 -85.95 22.96 -27.48
CA GLY A 389 -84.72 23.14 -28.22
C GLY A 389 -83.97 21.81 -28.42
N THR A 390 -82.75 21.90 -28.84
CA THR A 390 -81.88 20.75 -29.01
C THR A 390 -80.57 20.91 -28.21
N ALA A 391 -80.20 19.90 -27.45
CA ALA A 391 -78.95 19.84 -26.75
C ALA A 391 -78.23 18.52 -27.12
N THR A 392 -76.92 18.59 -27.31
CA THR A 392 -76.07 17.43 -27.44
C THR A 392 -75.52 17.08 -26.08
N ILE A 393 -75.83 15.90 -25.58
CA ILE A 393 -75.27 15.34 -24.35
C ILE A 393 -74.08 14.49 -24.73
N THR A 394 -72.85 14.86 -24.23
CA THR A 394 -71.61 14.22 -24.58
C THR A 394 -71.10 13.47 -23.39
N PHE A 395 -70.73 12.19 -23.58
CA PHE A 395 -69.94 11.32 -22.69
C PHE A 395 -68.55 11.29 -23.20
N LYS A 396 -67.59 11.80 -22.44
CA LYS A 396 -66.19 11.88 -22.84
C LYS A 396 -65.26 11.37 -21.75
N ASN A 397 -64.08 10.92 -22.16
CA ASN A 397 -62.95 10.55 -21.19
C ASN A 397 -62.34 11.81 -20.57
N SER A 398 -61.65 11.66 -19.45
CA SER A 398 -61.03 12.77 -18.72
C SER A 398 -59.96 13.49 -19.54
N SER A 399 -59.29 12.81 -20.43
CA SER A 399 -58.31 13.39 -21.37
C SER A 399 -59.02 14.13 -22.57
N SER A 400 -60.35 14.01 -22.72
CA SER A 400 -61.13 14.58 -23.81
C SER A 400 -60.70 14.14 -25.23
N THR A 401 -59.96 13.02 -25.34
CA THR A 401 -59.53 12.47 -26.63
C THR A 401 -60.56 11.54 -27.28
N LYS A 402 -61.50 11.02 -26.49
CA LYS A 402 -62.61 10.15 -26.94
C LYS A 402 -63.93 10.67 -26.41
N SER A 403 -64.94 10.59 -27.26
CA SER A 403 -66.33 11.00 -26.89
C SER A 403 -67.35 10.22 -27.69
N ALA A 404 -68.54 10.11 -27.12
CA ALA A 404 -69.81 9.70 -27.78
C ALA A 404 -70.93 10.60 -27.33
N SER A 405 -72.00 10.78 -28.13
CA SER A 405 -73.03 11.73 -27.83
C SER A 405 -74.46 11.23 -28.09
N CYS A 406 -75.37 11.81 -27.42
CA CYS A 406 -76.78 11.66 -27.63
C CYS A 406 -77.42 13.04 -28.00
N THR A 407 -78.16 13.11 -29.07
CA THR A 407 -78.93 14.30 -29.40
C THR A 407 -80.25 14.26 -28.65
N VAL A 408 -80.50 15.23 -27.78
CA VAL A 408 -81.76 15.39 -27.01
C VAL A 408 -82.51 16.54 -27.58
N LYS A 409 -83.71 16.24 -28.14
CA LYS A 409 -84.72 17.23 -28.62
C LYS A 409 -85.76 17.40 -27.52
N VAL A 410 -85.89 18.60 -26.98
CA VAL A 410 -86.93 18.95 -26.00
C VAL A 410 -88.06 19.62 -26.74
N ILE A 411 -89.24 19.10 -26.56
CA ILE A 411 -90.49 19.65 -27.14
C ILE A 411 -91.48 20.03 -26.04
N ASN A 412 -92.35 20.91 -26.35
CA ASN A 412 -93.43 21.32 -25.43
C ASN A 412 -94.76 20.65 -25.85
N ILE A 413 -94.88 19.33 -25.51
CA ILE A 413 -96.13 18.56 -25.72
C ILE A 413 -96.55 17.89 -24.42
N GLU A 414 -97.88 17.71 -24.21
CA GLU A 414 -98.44 17.18 -22.97
C GLU A 414 -98.13 15.67 -22.76
N TYR A 415 -97.79 14.94 -23.84
CA TYR A 415 -97.50 13.52 -23.73
C TYR A 415 -96.30 13.15 -24.56
N ILE A 416 -95.33 12.53 -23.91
CA ILE A 416 -94.26 11.79 -24.54
C ILE A 416 -94.30 10.33 -24.11
N VAL A 417 -94.41 9.43 -25.08
CA VAL A 417 -94.23 8.00 -24.82
C VAL A 417 -92.83 7.60 -25.19
N GLY A 418 -92.07 7.39 -24.22
CA GLY A 418 -90.67 6.89 -24.41
C GLY A 418 -90.29 5.84 -23.37
N THR A 419 -89.54 4.84 -23.76
CA THR A 419 -88.91 3.89 -22.83
C THR A 419 -87.64 4.49 -22.29
N CYS A 420 -87.53 4.65 -20.97
CA CYS A 420 -86.33 5.07 -20.29
C CYS A 420 -85.50 3.82 -19.94
N LEU A 421 -84.27 3.76 -20.38
CA LEU A 421 -83.26 2.78 -19.87
C LEU A 421 -82.60 3.41 -18.67
N LEU A 422 -82.89 2.87 -17.49
CA LEU A 422 -82.18 3.23 -16.27
C LEU A 422 -80.74 2.74 -16.29
N TYR A 423 -79.80 3.65 -16.27
CA TYR A 423 -78.43 3.34 -16.02
C TYR A 423 -78.20 3.35 -14.53
N THR A 424 -77.76 2.21 -14.01
CA THR A 424 -77.21 2.13 -12.65
C THR A 424 -75.70 2.04 -12.78
N SER A 425 -75.02 3.12 -12.48
CA SER A 425 -73.62 3.09 -12.27
C SER A 425 -73.35 2.22 -11.04
N PRO A 426 -72.46 1.22 -11.09
CA PRO A 426 -71.97 0.61 -9.86
C PRO A 426 -71.13 1.64 -9.12
N SER A 427 -71.55 1.97 -7.91
CA SER A 427 -70.72 2.80 -6.99
C SER A 427 -69.37 2.14 -6.73
N PRO A 428 -68.24 2.81 -6.83
CA PRO A 428 -66.96 2.25 -6.38
C PRO A 428 -67.04 2.12 -4.86
N ARG A 429 -66.67 0.95 -4.40
CA ARG A 429 -66.24 0.72 -2.99
C ARG A 429 -64.79 1.04 -2.81
#